data_f45e42d7cfbeb91f7b10ef865a71f195
#
_entry.id   f45e42d7cfbeb91f7b10ef865a71f195
#
_cell.length_a   1.000
_cell.length_b   1.000
_cell.length_c   1.000
_cell.angle_alpha   90.00
_cell.angle_beta   90.00
_cell.angle_gamma   90.00
#
_symmetry.space_group_name_H-M   'P 1'
#
loop_
_entity.id
_entity.type
_entity.pdbx_description
1 polymer ?
#
loop_
_entity_poly.entity_id
_entity_poly.type
_entity_poly.pdbx_seq_one_letter_code
_entity_poly.pdbx_strand_id
1 'polypeptide(L)'
;QDAQRGPGNWDLIQEQARRCRDLGVGVTIIAVMMRTNHLRLAQLAELARTFDAPLRINVYQAVRSDTFALTYDEYWDGFAQLFAATDAIAVGEPLVRAMAGLPPRQGGCGVATVRVTPRATVQPCVYWPGGGAPLDLLLDAGERIVETAPFAAARSVPATCAGCAHRATCGGGCAGRRRLMEAHDRPDPYGPVERGDDRRLAVRMAPRRDLPKLESACTTIVMARP
;
A
#
# COMPACT_ATOMS: atom_id res chain seq x y z
N GLN A 1 13.05 11.67 -9.79
CA GLN A 1 13.98 10.59 -9.44
C GLN A 1 15.37 11.16 -9.15
N ASP A 2 15.95 11.91 -10.04
CA ASP A 2 17.30 12.47 -9.89
C ASP A 2 17.45 13.40 -8.69
N ALA A 3 16.43 14.21 -8.41
CA ALA A 3 16.42 15.07 -7.21
C ALA A 3 16.54 14.29 -5.87
N GLN A 4 16.18 13.01 -5.86
CA GLN A 4 16.20 12.17 -4.65
C GLN A 4 17.31 11.12 -4.65
N ARG A 5 17.78 10.69 -5.82
CA ARG A 5 18.71 9.57 -6.00
C ARG A 5 20.04 9.95 -6.63
N GLY A 6 20.17 11.20 -7.07
CA GLY A 6 21.35 11.73 -7.74
C GLY A 6 21.19 11.83 -9.25
N PRO A 7 21.99 12.70 -9.89
CA PRO A 7 21.96 12.93 -11.33
C PRO A 7 22.19 11.65 -12.15
N GLY A 8 21.47 11.49 -13.26
CA GLY A 8 21.59 10.35 -14.16
C GLY A 8 20.91 9.08 -13.69
N ASN A 9 20.31 9.06 -12.47
CA ASN A 9 19.61 7.87 -11.98
C ASN A 9 18.35 7.55 -12.80
N TRP A 10 17.69 8.57 -13.31
CA TRP A 10 16.53 8.40 -14.17
C TRP A 10 16.88 7.70 -15.49
N ASP A 11 17.95 8.14 -16.15
CA ASP A 11 18.41 7.54 -17.41
C ASP A 11 18.87 6.11 -17.21
N LEU A 12 19.60 5.85 -16.11
CA LEU A 12 20.01 4.49 -15.75
C LEU A 12 18.81 3.55 -15.56
N ILE A 13 17.77 3.99 -14.86
CA ILE A 13 16.55 3.17 -14.67
C ILE A 13 15.91 2.82 -16.00
N GLN A 14 15.78 3.80 -16.90
CA GLN A 14 15.18 3.56 -18.22
C GLN A 14 16.02 2.59 -19.05
N GLU A 15 17.34 2.77 -19.07
CA GLU A 15 18.26 1.89 -19.76
C GLU A 15 18.16 0.44 -19.25
N GLN A 16 18.21 0.26 -17.93
CA GLN A 16 18.13 -1.09 -17.33
C GLN A 16 16.75 -1.73 -17.55
N ALA A 17 15.66 -0.96 -17.51
CA ALA A 17 14.33 -1.49 -17.79
C ALA A 17 14.22 -1.98 -19.25
N ARG A 18 14.76 -1.24 -20.22
CA ARG A 18 14.82 -1.68 -21.64
C ARG A 18 15.65 -2.95 -21.76
N ARG A 19 16.85 -2.97 -21.15
CA ARG A 19 17.74 -4.14 -21.20
C ARG A 19 17.07 -5.38 -20.60
N CYS A 20 16.37 -5.25 -19.46
CA CYS A 20 15.61 -6.36 -18.88
C CYS A 20 14.54 -6.87 -19.85
N ARG A 21 13.77 -5.98 -20.46
CA ARG A 21 12.76 -6.35 -21.46
C ARG A 21 13.39 -7.11 -22.63
N ASP A 22 14.50 -6.60 -23.20
CA ASP A 22 15.17 -7.17 -24.35
C ASP A 22 15.77 -8.56 -24.04
N LEU A 23 16.10 -8.81 -22.76
CA LEU A 23 16.56 -10.11 -22.26
C LEU A 23 15.42 -11.03 -21.80
N GLY A 24 14.17 -10.63 -21.91
CA GLY A 24 13.02 -11.41 -21.44
C GLY A 24 12.90 -11.46 -19.90
N VAL A 25 13.60 -10.59 -19.16
CA VAL A 25 13.52 -10.51 -17.70
C VAL A 25 12.30 -9.68 -17.30
N GLY A 26 11.40 -10.28 -16.54
CA GLY A 26 10.20 -9.60 -16.04
C GLY A 26 10.55 -8.44 -15.09
N VAL A 27 10.03 -7.26 -15.38
CA VAL A 27 10.20 -6.04 -14.57
C VAL A 27 8.87 -5.62 -13.98
N THR A 28 8.88 -5.13 -12.75
CA THR A 28 7.75 -4.42 -12.13
C THR A 28 8.21 -3.03 -11.72
N ILE A 29 7.51 -2.00 -12.14
CA ILE A 29 7.78 -0.63 -11.70
C ILE A 29 7.04 -0.41 -10.39
N ILE A 30 7.78 0.05 -9.37
CA ILE A 30 7.22 0.40 -8.08
C ILE A 30 7.35 1.90 -7.88
N ALA A 31 6.23 2.59 -7.71
CA ALA A 31 6.20 4.01 -7.39
C ALA A 31 5.49 4.25 -6.05
N VAL A 32 5.91 5.30 -5.36
CA VAL A 32 5.28 5.77 -4.14
C VAL A 32 4.48 7.03 -4.45
N MET A 33 3.17 6.99 -4.20
CA MET A 33 2.31 8.16 -4.29
C MET A 33 2.62 9.11 -3.12
N MET A 34 2.96 10.33 -3.45
CA MET A 34 3.38 11.40 -2.54
C MET A 34 2.73 12.73 -2.96
N ARG A 35 2.74 13.72 -2.07
CA ARG A 35 2.27 15.08 -2.35
C ARG A 35 2.84 15.65 -3.66
N THR A 36 4.09 15.35 -3.99
CA THR A 36 4.78 15.89 -5.16
C THR A 36 4.41 15.21 -6.49
N ASN A 37 3.72 14.06 -6.45
CA ASN A 37 3.45 13.29 -7.67
C ASN A 37 2.04 12.71 -7.78
N HIS A 38 1.14 12.95 -6.82
CA HIS A 38 -0.21 12.36 -6.82
C HIS A 38 -1.00 12.67 -8.11
N LEU A 39 -0.79 13.83 -8.72
CA LEU A 39 -1.40 14.21 -10.00
C LEU A 39 -0.70 13.63 -11.24
N ARG A 40 0.34 12.82 -11.07
CA ARG A 40 1.13 12.25 -12.18
C ARG A 40 1.06 10.73 -12.27
N LEU A 41 0.15 10.09 -11.56
CA LEU A 41 0.05 8.62 -11.53
C LEU A 41 -0.39 8.04 -12.87
N ALA A 42 -1.23 8.74 -13.61
CA ALA A 42 -1.59 8.36 -14.98
C ALA A 42 -0.37 8.34 -15.92
N GLN A 43 0.53 9.32 -15.79
CA GLN A 43 1.78 9.37 -16.55
C GLN A 43 2.74 8.23 -16.18
N LEU A 44 2.76 7.83 -14.89
CA LEU A 44 3.54 6.66 -14.47
C LEU A 44 2.96 5.36 -15.03
N ALA A 45 1.64 5.24 -15.14
CA ALA A 45 1.01 4.09 -15.78
C ALA A 45 1.37 4.02 -17.28
N GLU A 46 1.39 5.17 -17.98
CA GLU A 46 1.84 5.25 -19.36
C GLU A 46 3.31 4.86 -19.52
N LEU A 47 4.17 5.37 -18.62
CA LEU A 47 5.58 5.00 -18.61
C LEU A 47 5.77 3.49 -18.40
N ALA A 48 5.04 2.87 -17.48
CA ALA A 48 5.11 1.44 -17.25
C ALA A 48 4.74 0.62 -18.50
N ARG A 49 3.79 1.12 -19.29
CA ARG A 49 3.43 0.53 -20.59
C ARG A 49 4.60 0.52 -21.57
N THR A 50 5.40 1.57 -21.62
CA THR A 50 6.55 1.62 -22.54
C THR A 50 7.59 0.54 -22.27
N PHE A 51 7.61 -0.01 -21.04
CA PHE A 51 8.50 -1.10 -20.61
C PHE A 51 7.82 -2.47 -20.57
N ASP A 52 6.56 -2.57 -20.98
CA ASP A 52 5.73 -3.78 -20.79
C ASP A 52 5.75 -4.29 -19.34
N ALA A 53 5.73 -3.36 -18.39
CA ALA A 53 5.88 -3.65 -16.96
C ALA A 53 4.58 -3.35 -16.20
N PRO A 54 4.13 -4.21 -15.27
CA PRO A 54 3.08 -3.85 -14.34
C PRO A 54 3.56 -2.71 -13.44
N LEU A 55 2.62 -1.79 -13.09
CA LEU A 55 2.87 -0.70 -12.16
C LEU A 55 2.32 -1.06 -10.79
N ARG A 56 3.13 -0.91 -9.75
CA ARG A 56 2.72 -1.01 -8.35
C ARG A 56 2.78 0.37 -7.71
N ILE A 57 1.66 0.79 -7.13
CA ILE A 57 1.58 2.05 -6.38
C ILE A 57 1.47 1.74 -4.90
N ASN A 58 2.40 2.28 -4.13
CA ASN A 58 2.33 2.35 -2.66
C ASN A 58 1.99 3.77 -2.23
N VAL A 59 1.31 3.92 -1.10
CA VAL A 59 1.09 5.23 -0.48
C VAL A 59 2.29 5.57 0.41
N TYR A 60 2.77 6.80 0.34
CA TYR A 60 3.81 7.29 1.23
C TYR A 60 3.41 7.15 2.70
N GLN A 61 4.33 6.66 3.50
CA GLN A 61 4.17 6.52 4.95
C GLN A 61 5.20 7.41 5.65
N ALA A 62 4.73 8.32 6.49
CA ALA A 62 5.56 9.32 7.17
C ALA A 62 6.37 8.73 8.34
N VAL A 63 7.30 7.82 8.03
CA VAL A 63 8.11 7.11 9.06
C VAL A 63 9.14 8.03 9.70
N ARG A 64 9.71 8.96 8.96
CA ARG A 64 10.76 9.88 9.43
C ARG A 64 10.41 11.35 9.21
N SER A 65 9.58 11.64 8.25
CA SER A 65 9.21 12.99 7.85
C SER A 65 7.84 12.96 7.21
N ASP A 66 7.07 14.00 7.39
CA ASP A 66 5.78 14.25 6.77
C ASP A 66 5.86 15.12 5.51
N THR A 67 7.07 15.57 5.13
CA THR A 67 7.31 16.46 3.97
C THR A 67 6.59 15.99 2.69
N PHE A 68 6.51 14.68 2.47
CA PHE A 68 5.87 14.08 1.31
C PHE A 68 4.50 13.47 1.61
N ALA A 69 4.02 13.63 2.85
CA ALA A 69 2.70 13.12 3.24
C ALA A 69 1.60 13.80 2.43
N LEU A 70 0.63 13.01 2.01
CA LEU A 70 -0.53 13.49 1.29
C LEU A 70 -1.51 14.17 2.24
N THR A 71 -2.20 15.18 1.76
CA THR A 71 -3.46 15.61 2.35
C THR A 71 -4.56 14.60 2.03
N TYR A 72 -5.73 14.77 2.64
CA TYR A 72 -6.91 13.96 2.35
C TYR A 72 -7.29 14.03 0.85
N ASP A 73 -7.37 15.25 0.31
CA ASP A 73 -7.77 15.45 -1.08
C ASP A 73 -6.71 14.89 -2.06
N GLU A 74 -5.44 15.17 -1.82
CA GLU A 74 -4.33 14.64 -2.63
C GLU A 74 -4.32 13.10 -2.68
N TYR A 75 -4.66 12.43 -1.57
CA TYR A 75 -4.77 10.98 -1.51
C TYR A 75 -5.86 10.47 -2.47
N TRP A 76 -7.04 11.05 -2.39
CA TRP A 76 -8.17 10.60 -3.19
C TRP A 76 -8.10 11.02 -4.65
N ASP A 77 -7.61 12.22 -4.93
CA ASP A 77 -7.40 12.71 -6.30
C ASP A 77 -6.37 11.86 -7.04
N GLY A 78 -5.29 11.46 -6.35
CA GLY A 78 -4.30 10.56 -6.92
C GLY A 78 -4.90 9.23 -7.34
N PHE A 79 -5.73 8.61 -6.51
CA PHE A 79 -6.39 7.35 -6.85
C PHE A 79 -7.46 7.52 -7.92
N ALA A 80 -8.25 8.59 -7.90
CA ALA A 80 -9.24 8.86 -8.93
C ALA A 80 -8.58 8.96 -10.32
N GLN A 81 -7.47 9.69 -10.45
CA GLN A 81 -6.72 9.79 -11.70
C GLN A 81 -6.11 8.45 -12.13
N LEU A 82 -5.53 7.70 -11.19
CA LEU A 82 -4.92 6.41 -11.49
C LEU A 82 -5.95 5.44 -12.09
N PHE A 83 -7.10 5.29 -11.44
CA PHE A 83 -8.14 4.36 -11.90
C PHE A 83 -8.90 4.84 -13.14
N ALA A 84 -8.90 6.14 -13.42
CA ALA A 84 -9.39 6.64 -14.70
C ALA A 84 -8.47 6.26 -15.88
N ALA A 85 -7.17 6.14 -15.62
CA ALA A 85 -6.16 5.88 -16.65
C ALA A 85 -5.93 4.40 -16.96
N THR A 86 -6.14 3.49 -15.97
CA THR A 86 -5.77 2.08 -16.14
C THR A 86 -6.54 1.16 -15.19
N ASP A 87 -6.69 -0.09 -15.59
CA ASP A 87 -7.35 -1.12 -14.81
C ASP A 87 -6.44 -1.65 -13.68
N ALA A 88 -7.03 -2.08 -12.58
CA ALA A 88 -6.31 -2.68 -11.47
C ALA A 88 -6.32 -4.22 -11.56
N ILE A 89 -5.20 -4.85 -11.21
CA ILE A 89 -5.12 -6.30 -11.00
C ILE A 89 -5.38 -6.63 -9.52
N ALA A 90 -4.84 -5.82 -8.63
CA ALA A 90 -5.00 -6.00 -7.19
C ALA A 90 -5.07 -4.66 -6.48
N VAL A 91 -5.98 -4.56 -5.52
CA VAL A 91 -6.14 -3.40 -4.66
C VAL A 91 -5.90 -3.85 -3.22
N GLY A 92 -4.74 -3.54 -2.67
CA GLY A 92 -4.37 -3.87 -1.28
C GLY A 92 -4.76 -2.79 -0.27
N GLU A 93 -4.92 -1.53 -0.71
CA GLU A 93 -5.25 -0.40 0.17
C GLU A 93 -6.68 -0.53 0.72
N PRO A 94 -6.87 -0.62 2.05
CA PRO A 94 -8.16 -0.92 2.64
C PRO A 94 -9.25 0.13 2.35
N LEU A 95 -8.89 1.40 2.40
CA LEU A 95 -9.83 2.51 2.12
C LEU A 95 -10.30 2.48 0.67
N VAL A 96 -9.35 2.30 -0.26
CA VAL A 96 -9.65 2.23 -1.69
C VAL A 96 -10.56 1.04 -1.99
N ARG A 97 -10.30 -0.13 -1.39
CA ARG A 97 -11.18 -1.30 -1.52
C ARG A 97 -12.61 -1.00 -1.11
N ALA A 98 -12.76 -0.37 0.05
CA ALA A 98 -14.07 -0.03 0.61
C ALA A 98 -14.83 0.94 -0.29
N MET A 99 -14.17 1.99 -0.77
CA MET A 99 -14.79 3.00 -1.63
C MET A 99 -15.04 2.50 -3.06
N ALA A 100 -14.31 1.48 -3.50
CA ALA A 100 -14.54 0.80 -4.77
C ALA A 100 -15.59 -0.34 -4.68
N GLY A 101 -16.17 -0.58 -3.53
CA GLY A 101 -17.14 -1.67 -3.34
C GLY A 101 -16.54 -3.07 -3.52
N LEU A 102 -15.22 -3.23 -3.38
CA LEU A 102 -14.56 -4.52 -3.50
C LEU A 102 -14.76 -5.37 -2.24
N PRO A 103 -14.75 -6.71 -2.36
CA PRO A 103 -14.96 -7.60 -1.20
C PRO A 103 -13.84 -7.43 -0.16
N PRO A 104 -14.09 -7.82 1.11
CA PRO A 104 -13.07 -7.84 2.15
C PRO A 104 -11.84 -8.63 1.70
N ARG A 105 -10.66 -8.17 2.11
CA ARG A 105 -9.40 -8.87 1.83
C ARG A 105 -9.23 -10.04 2.80
N GLN A 106 -8.81 -11.18 2.29
CA GLN A 106 -8.33 -12.28 3.11
C GLN A 106 -6.85 -12.03 3.47
N GLY A 107 -6.54 -12.05 4.76
CA GLY A 107 -5.21 -11.77 5.27
C GLY A 107 -4.89 -10.26 5.33
N GLY A 108 -3.67 -9.95 5.73
CA GLY A 108 -3.19 -8.57 5.86
C GLY A 108 -2.14 -8.43 6.95
N CYS A 109 -1.88 -7.19 7.35
CA CYS A 109 -0.95 -6.90 8.44
C CYS A 109 -1.42 -7.56 9.74
N GLY A 110 -0.50 -8.23 10.42
CA GLY A 110 -0.79 -8.92 11.66
C GLY A 110 -1.53 -10.25 11.54
N VAL A 111 -1.87 -10.71 10.33
CA VAL A 111 -2.57 -11.99 10.09
C VAL A 111 -1.68 -13.02 9.42
N ALA A 112 -1.15 -12.70 8.24
CA ALA A 112 -0.46 -13.68 7.40
C ALA A 112 0.94 -13.21 6.97
N THR A 113 1.40 -12.07 7.46
CA THR A 113 2.72 -11.53 7.10
C THR A 113 3.49 -11.10 8.33
N VAL A 114 4.75 -11.46 8.36
CA VAL A 114 5.72 -11.00 9.36
C VAL A 114 6.84 -10.23 8.66
N ARG A 115 7.43 -9.29 9.37
CA ARG A 115 8.60 -8.52 8.93
C ARG A 115 9.69 -8.68 9.98
N VAL A 116 10.83 -9.21 9.56
CA VAL A 116 12.03 -9.23 10.39
C VAL A 116 12.84 -7.97 10.10
N THR A 117 13.22 -7.25 11.14
CA THR A 117 14.03 -6.05 11.02
C THR A 117 15.52 -6.36 11.16
N PRO A 118 16.42 -5.49 10.71
CA PRO A 118 17.87 -5.65 10.94
C PRO A 118 18.28 -5.65 12.44
N ARG A 119 17.35 -5.27 13.33
CA ARG A 119 17.55 -5.30 14.79
C ARG A 119 17.05 -6.58 15.44
N ALA A 120 16.86 -7.65 14.65
CA ALA A 120 16.33 -8.94 15.12
C ALA A 120 14.98 -8.81 15.85
N THR A 121 14.09 -7.97 15.34
CA THR A 121 12.70 -7.89 15.84
C THR A 121 11.71 -8.27 14.75
N VAL A 122 10.58 -8.81 15.16
CA VAL A 122 9.49 -9.28 14.29
C VAL A 122 8.30 -8.33 14.44
N GLN A 123 7.83 -7.80 13.31
CA GLN A 123 6.77 -6.80 13.26
C GLN A 123 5.65 -7.22 12.29
N PRO A 124 4.41 -6.76 12.52
CA PRO A 124 3.28 -7.05 11.63
C PRO A 124 3.36 -6.31 10.28
N CYS A 125 4.16 -5.25 10.20
CA CYS A 125 4.24 -4.37 9.03
C CYS A 125 5.60 -3.67 8.97
N VAL A 126 6.10 -3.36 7.76
CA VAL A 126 7.36 -2.62 7.58
C VAL A 126 7.29 -1.18 8.12
N TYR A 127 6.09 -0.61 8.20
CA TYR A 127 5.84 0.73 8.71
C TYR A 127 5.38 0.75 10.16
N TRP A 128 5.53 -0.36 10.88
CA TRP A 128 5.10 -0.45 12.27
C TRP A 128 6.01 0.38 13.15
N PRO A 129 5.52 1.45 13.80
CA PRO A 129 6.35 2.24 14.70
C PRO A 129 6.50 1.51 16.05
N GLY A 130 7.65 1.65 16.65
CA GLY A 130 7.95 1.04 17.94
C GLY A 130 8.45 -0.39 17.84
N GLY A 131 8.59 -1.03 18.99
CA GLY A 131 9.15 -2.36 19.11
C GLY A 131 8.30 -3.46 18.49
N GLY A 132 8.97 -4.41 17.85
CA GLY A 132 8.38 -5.70 17.49
C GLY A 132 8.61 -6.73 18.61
N ALA A 133 8.18 -7.97 18.39
CA ALA A 133 8.57 -9.10 19.21
C ALA A 133 10.04 -9.47 18.93
N PRO A 134 10.79 -10.04 19.89
CA PRO A 134 12.12 -10.57 19.62
C PRO A 134 12.09 -11.65 18.54
N LEU A 135 13.15 -11.76 17.74
CA LEU A 135 13.24 -12.78 16.70
C LEU A 135 13.21 -14.21 17.26
N ASP A 136 13.83 -14.42 18.43
CA ASP A 136 13.83 -15.73 19.11
C ASP A 136 12.41 -16.20 19.38
N LEU A 137 11.50 -15.28 19.74
CA LEU A 137 10.10 -15.64 19.94
C LEU A 137 9.43 -16.15 18.65
N LEU A 138 9.84 -15.68 17.46
CA LEU A 138 9.36 -16.23 16.20
C LEU A 138 9.87 -17.66 15.98
N LEU A 139 11.13 -17.92 16.35
CA LEU A 139 11.73 -19.26 16.21
C LEU A 139 11.03 -20.27 17.14
N ASP A 140 10.67 -19.84 18.34
CA ASP A 140 10.03 -20.69 19.35
C ASP A 140 8.53 -20.87 19.11
N ALA A 141 7.82 -19.78 18.78
CA ALA A 141 6.37 -19.77 18.66
C ALA A 141 5.87 -20.12 17.25
N GLY A 142 6.73 -19.99 16.21
CA GLY A 142 6.35 -20.18 14.83
C GLY A 142 5.19 -19.25 14.41
N GLU A 143 4.13 -19.83 13.85
CA GLU A 143 2.95 -19.08 13.41
C GLU A 143 2.22 -18.35 14.54
N ARG A 144 2.33 -18.81 15.78
CA ARG A 144 1.71 -18.17 16.95
C ARG A 144 2.30 -16.78 17.26
N ILE A 145 3.36 -16.37 16.61
CA ILE A 145 3.89 -15.00 16.69
C ILE A 145 2.80 -13.95 16.42
N VAL A 146 1.79 -14.27 15.59
CA VAL A 146 0.67 -13.38 15.28
C VAL A 146 -0.26 -13.13 16.48
N GLU A 147 -0.15 -13.90 17.56
CA GLU A 147 -0.92 -13.73 18.81
C GLU A 147 -0.32 -12.67 19.73
N THR A 148 0.92 -12.25 19.46
CA THR A 148 1.60 -11.25 20.28
C THR A 148 0.98 -9.85 20.15
N ALA A 149 1.20 -9.02 21.15
CA ALA A 149 0.59 -7.69 21.26
C ALA A 149 0.77 -6.79 20.01
N PRO A 150 1.95 -6.71 19.35
CA PRO A 150 2.10 -5.91 18.12
C PRO A 150 1.19 -6.37 16.99
N PHE A 151 1.02 -7.68 16.84
CA PHE A 151 0.17 -8.27 15.80
C PHE A 151 -1.33 -8.12 16.13
N ALA A 152 -1.71 -8.33 17.38
CA ALA A 152 -3.07 -8.07 17.86
C ALA A 152 -3.45 -6.59 17.62
N ALA A 153 -2.55 -5.67 17.94
CA ALA A 153 -2.75 -4.24 17.71
C ALA A 153 -2.86 -3.88 16.22
N ALA A 154 -2.16 -4.59 15.33
CA ALA A 154 -2.28 -4.38 13.87
C ALA A 154 -3.63 -4.85 13.31
N ARG A 155 -4.30 -5.79 13.97
CA ARG A 155 -5.65 -6.27 13.63
C ARG A 155 -6.77 -5.46 14.29
N SER A 156 -6.42 -4.63 15.27
CA SER A 156 -7.41 -3.86 16.03
C SER A 156 -8.15 -2.88 15.13
N VAL A 157 -9.47 -2.96 15.16
CA VAL A 157 -10.38 -2.03 14.50
C VAL A 157 -10.84 -1.00 15.53
N PRO A 158 -10.73 0.31 15.27
CA PRO A 158 -11.19 1.33 16.20
C PRO A 158 -12.66 1.16 16.59
N ALA A 159 -13.00 1.42 17.85
CA ALA A 159 -14.35 1.30 18.35
C ALA A 159 -15.34 2.22 17.61
N THR A 160 -14.87 3.38 17.17
CA THR A 160 -15.65 4.34 16.36
C THR A 160 -16.07 3.77 15.00
N CYS A 161 -15.44 2.71 14.53
CA CYS A 161 -15.83 2.00 13.30
C CYS A 161 -16.96 0.98 13.52
N ALA A 162 -17.48 0.78 14.73
CA ALA A 162 -18.41 -0.31 15.04
C ALA A 162 -19.70 -0.27 14.19
N GLY A 163 -20.26 0.91 13.96
CA GLY A 163 -21.47 1.12 13.13
C GLY A 163 -21.20 1.42 11.65
N CYS A 164 -19.93 1.38 11.21
CA CYS A 164 -19.60 1.73 9.84
C CYS A 164 -19.92 0.61 8.85
N ALA A 165 -20.69 0.92 7.79
CA ALA A 165 -21.03 -0.03 6.73
C ALA A 165 -19.79 -0.62 6.00
N HIS A 166 -18.67 0.08 6.01
CA HIS A 166 -17.43 -0.34 5.38
C HIS A 166 -16.48 -1.12 6.30
N ARG A 167 -16.87 -1.36 7.57
CA ARG A 167 -16.01 -1.99 8.59
C ARG A 167 -15.40 -3.30 8.10
N ALA A 168 -16.18 -4.16 7.49
CA ALA A 168 -15.72 -5.48 7.05
C ALA A 168 -14.61 -5.40 6.00
N THR A 169 -14.66 -4.43 5.09
CA THR A 169 -13.68 -4.27 4.00
C THR A 169 -12.52 -3.36 4.43
N CYS A 170 -12.82 -2.27 5.11
CA CYS A 170 -11.86 -1.23 5.47
C CYS A 170 -11.06 -1.58 6.75
N GLY A 171 -11.70 -2.17 7.77
CA GLY A 171 -11.06 -2.48 9.06
C GLY A 171 -10.50 -1.25 9.79
N GLY A 172 -11.02 -0.05 9.52
CA GLY A 172 -10.48 1.20 10.04
C GLY A 172 -9.26 1.72 9.28
N GLY A 173 -8.96 1.18 8.10
CA GLY A 173 -7.85 1.60 7.24
C GLY A 173 -6.51 0.93 7.56
N CYS A 174 -5.41 1.57 7.18
CA CYS A 174 -4.06 1.04 7.41
C CYS A 174 -3.61 1.24 8.86
N ALA A 175 -3.48 0.15 9.62
CA ALA A 175 -3.07 0.20 11.03
C ALA A 175 -1.68 0.83 11.24
N GLY A 176 -0.73 0.60 10.34
CA GLY A 176 0.59 1.26 10.37
C GLY A 176 0.48 2.77 10.20
N ARG A 177 -0.33 3.23 9.23
CA ARG A 177 -0.57 4.66 9.00
C ARG A 177 -1.26 5.32 10.19
N ARG A 178 -2.31 4.70 10.74
CA ARG A 178 -2.98 5.20 11.94
C ARG A 178 -1.99 5.44 13.08
N ARG A 179 -1.08 4.49 13.31
CA ARG A 179 -0.05 4.64 14.35
C ARG A 179 0.99 5.71 14.05
N LEU A 180 1.45 5.79 12.80
CA LEU A 180 2.40 6.84 12.39
C LEU A 180 1.80 8.24 12.47
N MET A 181 0.49 8.38 12.33
CA MET A 181 -0.23 9.64 12.40
C MET A 181 -0.96 9.84 13.75
N GLU A 182 -0.55 9.10 14.78
CA GLU A 182 -1.07 9.18 16.16
C GLU A 182 -2.61 9.01 16.25
N ALA A 183 -3.17 8.23 15.33
CA ALA A 183 -4.59 7.94 15.22
C ALA A 183 -4.91 6.46 15.45
N HIS A 184 -4.19 5.78 16.36
CA HIS A 184 -4.31 4.34 16.55
C HIS A 184 -5.68 3.87 17.10
N ASP A 185 -6.39 4.72 17.81
CA ASP A 185 -7.74 4.52 18.36
C ASP A 185 -8.87 5.10 17.50
N ARG A 186 -8.52 5.76 16.39
CA ARG A 186 -9.45 6.38 15.44
C ARG A 186 -9.30 5.74 14.05
N PRO A 187 -10.27 5.94 13.14
CA PRO A 187 -10.14 5.54 11.75
C PRO A 187 -8.92 6.20 11.07
N ASP A 188 -8.52 5.61 9.98
CA ASP A 188 -7.44 6.13 9.15
C ASP A 188 -7.71 7.58 8.74
N PRO A 189 -6.73 8.51 8.87
CA PRO A 189 -6.90 9.93 8.55
C PRO A 189 -7.36 10.22 7.11
N TYR A 190 -7.18 9.26 6.19
CA TYR A 190 -7.74 9.35 4.84
C TYR A 190 -9.13 8.70 4.72
N GLY A 191 -9.73 8.25 5.83
CA GLY A 191 -11.06 7.65 5.84
C GLY A 191 -12.16 8.68 5.50
N PRO A 192 -12.97 8.46 4.46
CA PRO A 192 -13.98 9.45 4.04
C PRO A 192 -15.18 9.51 4.98
N VAL A 193 -15.55 8.41 5.61
CA VAL A 193 -16.78 8.32 6.42
C VAL A 193 -16.78 9.28 7.61
N GLU A 194 -15.66 9.46 8.32
CA GLU A 194 -15.57 10.45 9.43
C GLU A 194 -15.75 11.89 8.96
N ARG A 195 -15.50 12.16 7.68
CA ARG A 195 -15.65 13.48 7.07
C ARG A 195 -17.02 13.71 6.46
N GLY A 196 -17.93 12.72 6.57
CA GLY A 196 -19.21 12.77 5.89
C GLY A 196 -19.11 12.74 4.36
N ASP A 197 -17.98 12.24 3.85
CA ASP A 197 -17.72 12.11 2.42
C ASP A 197 -18.20 10.73 1.97
N ASP A 198 -19.16 10.68 1.06
CA ASP A 198 -19.79 9.47 0.53
C ASP A 198 -19.17 9.01 -0.81
N ARG A 199 -17.96 9.49 -1.10
CA ARG A 199 -17.26 9.22 -2.37
C ARG A 199 -17.24 7.74 -2.73
N ARG A 200 -17.25 7.51 -4.03
CA ARG A 200 -17.05 6.20 -4.64
C ARG A 200 -15.90 6.27 -5.64
N LEU A 201 -15.17 5.17 -5.76
CA LEU A 201 -14.14 5.03 -6.78
C LEU A 201 -14.61 4.03 -7.84
N ALA A 202 -14.60 4.46 -9.09
CA ALA A 202 -14.81 3.56 -10.22
C ALA A 202 -13.51 2.81 -10.51
N VAL A 203 -13.41 1.58 -10.03
CA VAL A 203 -12.24 0.73 -10.25
C VAL A 203 -12.62 -0.41 -11.18
N ARG A 204 -12.01 -0.45 -12.35
CA ARG A 204 -12.10 -1.60 -13.25
C ARG A 204 -11.03 -2.61 -12.87
N MET A 205 -11.46 -3.86 -12.66
CA MET A 205 -10.55 -4.96 -12.33
C MET A 205 -10.22 -5.74 -13.60
N ALA A 206 -8.93 -5.77 -13.95
CA ALA A 206 -8.44 -6.63 -15.02
C ALA A 206 -8.41 -8.10 -14.56
N PRO A 207 -8.53 -9.06 -15.49
CA PRO A 207 -8.34 -10.47 -15.18
C PRO A 207 -6.99 -10.70 -14.50
N ARG A 208 -7.00 -11.51 -13.44
CA ARG A 208 -5.78 -11.87 -12.72
C ARG A 208 -4.93 -12.74 -13.63
N ARG A 209 -3.77 -12.25 -14.03
CA ARG A 209 -2.72 -13.05 -14.67
C ARG A 209 -1.76 -13.51 -13.57
N ASP A 210 -0.99 -14.57 -13.83
CA ASP A 210 -0.04 -15.18 -12.88
C ASP A 210 1.08 -14.22 -12.47
N LEU A 211 0.74 -13.25 -11.63
CA LEU A 211 1.70 -12.36 -11.00
C LEU A 211 2.06 -12.92 -9.64
N PRO A 212 3.35 -13.16 -9.37
CA PRO A 212 3.75 -13.76 -8.10
C PRO A 212 3.36 -12.89 -6.91
N LYS A 213 2.61 -13.45 -5.97
CA LYS A 213 2.33 -12.94 -4.61
C LYS A 213 1.94 -11.45 -4.50
N LEU A 214 0.91 -11.03 -5.22
CA LEU A 214 0.37 -9.67 -5.14
C LEU A 214 -0.29 -9.34 -3.79
N GLU A 215 -0.62 -10.33 -2.99
CA GLU A 215 -1.47 -10.20 -1.81
C GLU A 215 -0.71 -9.79 -0.52
N SER A 216 0.61 -9.80 -0.55
CA SER A 216 1.42 -9.60 0.67
C SER A 216 1.63 -8.13 1.10
N ALA A 217 1.29 -7.16 0.27
CA ALA A 217 1.49 -5.75 0.59
C ALA A 217 0.16 -5.02 0.82
N CYS A 218 -0.10 -4.61 2.07
CA CYS A 218 -1.42 -4.14 2.49
C CYS A 218 -1.85 -2.80 1.90
N THR A 219 -0.94 -1.95 1.45
CA THR A 219 -1.27 -0.65 0.85
C THR A 219 -0.87 -0.56 -0.62
N THR A 220 -0.58 -1.68 -1.25
CA THR A 220 -0.16 -1.72 -2.65
C THR A 220 -1.36 -1.87 -3.57
N ILE A 221 -1.40 -1.07 -4.62
CA ILE A 221 -2.28 -1.25 -5.76
C ILE A 221 -1.43 -1.68 -6.94
N VAL A 222 -1.86 -2.72 -7.65
CA VAL A 222 -1.16 -3.25 -8.83
C VAL A 222 -2.05 -3.02 -10.03
N MET A 223 -1.51 -2.28 -10.99
CA MET A 223 -2.19 -1.95 -12.22
C MET A 223 -1.89 -2.99 -13.29
N ALA A 224 -2.86 -3.23 -14.15
CA ALA A 224 -2.72 -4.14 -15.27
C ALA A 224 -1.61 -3.67 -16.22
N ARG A 225 -0.97 -4.66 -16.86
CA ARG A 225 -0.30 -4.36 -18.11
C ARG A 225 -1.37 -3.94 -19.10
N PRO A 226 -1.09 -3.00 -19.98
CA PRO A 226 -1.98 -2.60 -21.04
C PRO A 226 -2.27 -3.76 -21.99
#